data_a9f31842d01a573d4dd6ae315d62b51e
#
_entry.id   a9f31842d01a573d4dd6ae315d62b51e
#
_cell.length_a   1.000
_cell.length_b   1.000
_cell.length_c   1.000
_cell.angle_alpha   90.00
_cell.angle_beta   90.00
_cell.angle_gamma   90.00
#
_symmetry.space_group_name_H-M   'P 1'
#
loop_
_entity.id
_entity.type
_entity.pdbx_description
1 polymer ?
#
loop_
_entity_poly.entity_id
_entity_poly.type
_entity_poly.pdbx_seq_one_letter_code
_entity_poly.pdbx_strand_id
1 'polypeptide(L)'
;RHISQAWSLHGPVSQYIASVPSQQRRGKRWFTGSADAIVQSINLVYDEKPDYVIVFGADHVYRMDPSQMVEEHIASGKGCSVAGIRVPRMEATAFGCIQSDDEGNITEFLEKPADPPSTPDDPDVTYASMGNYVFTTDALIKALLDDEKNEDSDHDMGGDIIPYFVERGDAHVYDFMGNEVPGATERDKGYWRDVGTIDAFY
;
A
#
# COMPACT_ATOMS: atom_id res chain seq x y z
N ARG A 1 8.58 15.69 15.17
CA ARG A 1 9.35 15.60 16.43
C ARG A 1 9.55 14.15 16.88
N HIS A 2 8.51 13.31 16.92
CA HIS A 2 8.63 11.90 17.32
C HIS A 2 9.60 11.13 16.41
N ILE A 3 9.37 11.15 15.10
CA ILE A 3 10.24 10.47 14.12
C ILE A 3 11.70 10.92 14.26
N SER A 4 11.95 12.24 14.30
CA SER A 4 13.32 12.75 14.40
C SER A 4 14.02 12.42 15.72
N GLN A 5 13.26 12.17 16.80
CA GLN A 5 13.83 11.87 18.12
C GLN A 5 13.91 10.37 18.42
N ALA A 6 12.87 9.60 18.04
CA ALA A 6 12.79 8.18 18.36
C ALA A 6 13.54 7.30 17.35
N TRP A 7 13.65 7.76 16.09
CA TRP A 7 14.20 6.98 14.99
C TRP A 7 15.52 7.52 14.44
N SER A 8 16.15 8.49 15.13
CA SER A 8 17.50 8.96 14.82
C SER A 8 18.60 7.95 15.20
N LEU A 9 18.27 6.67 15.20
CA LEU A 9 19.20 5.60 15.51
C LEU A 9 20.31 5.57 14.47
N HIS A 10 21.54 5.49 14.96
CA HIS A 10 22.74 5.32 14.17
C HIS A 10 22.76 3.90 13.57
N GLY A 11 21.98 3.72 12.49
CA GLY A 11 22.02 2.51 11.68
C GLY A 11 23.31 2.41 10.87
N PRO A 12 23.51 1.29 10.14
CA PRO A 12 24.59 1.19 9.15
C PRO A 12 24.57 2.41 8.22
N VAL A 13 25.72 2.83 7.75
CA VAL A 13 25.97 4.08 7.00
C VAL A 13 25.03 4.27 5.77
N SER A 14 24.33 3.21 5.35
CA SER A 14 23.41 3.21 4.21
C SER A 14 21.92 3.31 4.57
N GLN A 15 21.56 3.39 5.86
CA GLN A 15 20.16 3.44 6.29
C GLN A 15 19.88 4.73 7.06
N TYR A 16 18.84 5.44 6.69
CA TYR A 16 18.40 6.65 7.39
C TYR A 16 16.88 6.78 7.38
N ILE A 17 16.37 7.56 8.32
CA ILE A 17 14.96 7.93 8.37
C ILE A 17 14.87 9.45 8.27
N ALA A 18 14.17 9.94 7.26
CA ALA A 18 13.94 11.35 7.04
C ALA A 18 12.47 11.71 7.26
N SER A 19 12.22 12.77 8.03
CA SER A 19 10.89 13.37 8.11
C SER A 19 10.75 14.38 6.97
N VAL A 20 9.83 14.13 6.04
CA VAL A 20 9.56 15.01 4.89
C VAL A 20 8.28 15.78 5.17
N PRO A 21 8.35 17.04 5.66
CA PRO A 21 7.16 17.84 5.86
C PRO A 21 6.53 18.21 4.52
N SER A 22 5.20 18.32 4.48
CA SER A 22 4.51 18.83 3.31
C SER A 22 5.00 20.25 2.97
N GLN A 23 5.27 20.48 1.70
CA GLN A 23 5.74 21.74 1.17
C GLN A 23 4.92 22.10 -0.07
N GLN A 24 4.74 23.38 -0.33
CA GLN A 24 4.05 23.86 -1.54
C GLN A 24 5.02 23.91 -2.74
N ARG A 25 5.56 22.76 -3.15
CA ARG A 25 6.55 22.67 -4.24
C ARG A 25 5.94 22.92 -5.63
N ARG A 26 4.65 22.65 -5.77
CA ARG A 26 3.89 22.78 -7.02
C ARG A 26 2.90 23.97 -6.99
N GLY A 27 3.32 25.12 -6.48
CA GLY A 27 2.49 26.31 -6.34
C GLY A 27 1.84 26.45 -4.96
N LYS A 28 0.79 27.26 -4.86
CA LYS A 28 0.10 27.55 -3.58
C LYS A 28 -0.93 26.49 -3.19
N ARG A 29 -0.60 25.21 -3.37
CA ARG A 29 -1.46 24.09 -2.96
C ARG A 29 -0.69 23.11 -2.09
N TRP A 30 -1.38 22.52 -1.14
CA TRP A 30 -0.91 21.38 -0.36
C TRP A 30 -1.10 20.10 -1.18
N PHE A 31 -0.79 18.93 -0.59
CA PHE A 31 -1.05 17.64 -1.20
C PHE A 31 -2.56 17.49 -1.47
N THR A 32 -2.93 17.08 -2.67
CA THR A 32 -4.31 16.84 -3.07
C THR A 32 -4.74 15.42 -2.75
N GLY A 33 -3.81 14.48 -2.75
CA GLY A 33 -4.02 13.08 -2.41
C GLY A 33 -2.73 12.41 -1.96
N SER A 34 -2.80 11.13 -1.64
CA SER A 34 -1.67 10.33 -1.18
C SER A 34 -0.62 10.12 -2.28
N ALA A 35 -1.02 10.00 -3.55
CA ALA A 35 -0.13 9.91 -4.69
C ALA A 35 0.58 11.25 -4.96
N ASP A 36 -0.11 12.39 -4.85
CA ASP A 36 0.49 13.73 -4.99
C ASP A 36 1.56 13.98 -3.93
N ALA A 37 1.41 13.44 -2.72
CA ALA A 37 2.43 13.52 -1.68
C ALA A 37 3.75 12.84 -2.10
N ILE A 38 3.65 11.71 -2.79
CA ILE A 38 4.81 10.99 -3.34
C ILE A 38 5.40 11.76 -4.52
N VAL A 39 4.56 12.24 -5.44
CA VAL A 39 5.02 13.06 -6.60
C VAL A 39 5.78 14.29 -6.13
N GLN A 40 5.27 15.01 -5.13
CA GLN A 40 5.95 16.20 -4.61
C GLN A 40 7.26 15.88 -3.87
N SER A 41 7.49 14.61 -3.53
CA SER A 41 8.70 14.10 -2.88
C SER A 41 9.55 13.18 -3.77
N ILE A 42 9.21 13.08 -5.06
CA ILE A 42 9.80 12.11 -6.00
C ILE A 42 11.32 12.29 -6.18
N ASN A 43 11.85 13.48 -5.90
CA ASN A 43 13.29 13.72 -5.91
C ASN A 43 14.06 12.81 -4.95
N LEU A 44 13.45 12.41 -3.83
CA LEU A 44 14.07 11.46 -2.88
C LEU A 44 14.23 10.07 -3.51
N VAL A 45 13.25 9.64 -4.31
CA VAL A 45 13.34 8.38 -5.06
C VAL A 45 14.43 8.47 -6.13
N TYR A 46 14.52 9.60 -6.84
CA TYR A 46 15.58 9.80 -7.84
C TYR A 46 16.99 9.87 -7.24
N ASP A 47 17.13 10.42 -6.04
CA ASP A 47 18.42 10.53 -5.36
C ASP A 47 18.90 9.16 -4.86
N GLU A 48 18.01 8.33 -4.31
CA GLU A 48 18.33 7.02 -3.74
C GLU A 48 18.39 5.90 -4.81
N LYS A 49 17.67 6.06 -5.91
CA LYS A 49 17.59 5.09 -7.02
C LYS A 49 17.29 3.66 -6.55
N PRO A 50 16.26 3.43 -5.74
CA PRO A 50 15.92 2.09 -5.31
C PRO A 50 15.34 1.27 -6.47
N ASP A 51 15.50 -0.05 -6.44
CA ASP A 51 14.82 -0.95 -7.37
C ASP A 51 13.33 -1.06 -7.07
N TYR A 52 12.97 -0.98 -5.78
CA TYR A 52 11.59 -1.10 -5.29
C TYR A 52 11.25 0.01 -4.30
N VAL A 53 10.01 0.44 -4.32
CA VAL A 53 9.45 1.42 -3.38
C VAL A 53 8.32 0.76 -2.59
N ILE A 54 8.38 0.86 -1.27
CA ILE A 54 7.31 0.41 -0.38
C ILE A 54 6.54 1.65 0.09
N VAL A 55 5.22 1.59 -0.01
CA VAL A 55 4.31 2.64 0.47
C VAL A 55 3.40 2.05 1.53
N PHE A 56 3.45 2.58 2.74
CA PHE A 56 2.65 2.13 3.87
C PHE A 56 1.81 3.26 4.44
N GLY A 57 0.55 2.98 4.76
CA GLY A 57 -0.29 3.84 5.59
C GLY A 57 0.27 3.97 7.01
N ALA A 58 0.01 5.10 7.66
CA ALA A 58 0.57 5.40 8.99
C ALA A 58 -0.46 5.22 10.13
N ASP A 59 -1.70 4.91 9.82
CA ASP A 59 -2.86 4.80 10.71
C ASP A 59 -3.34 3.37 10.93
N HIS A 60 -2.53 2.39 10.55
CA HIS A 60 -2.83 0.97 10.74
C HIS A 60 -1.94 0.35 11.82
N VAL A 61 -2.49 -0.57 12.60
CA VAL A 61 -1.77 -1.33 13.64
C VAL A 61 -1.72 -2.80 13.23
N TYR A 62 -0.52 -3.31 12.99
CA TYR A 62 -0.25 -4.71 12.62
C TYR A 62 1.23 -5.06 12.87
N ARG A 63 1.56 -6.34 12.76
CA ARG A 63 2.95 -6.82 12.74
C ARG A 63 3.22 -7.48 11.40
N MET A 64 4.26 -7.06 10.73
CA MET A 64 4.62 -7.54 9.39
C MET A 64 6.13 -7.53 9.21
N ASP A 65 6.67 -8.56 8.58
CA ASP A 65 7.98 -8.51 7.96
C ASP A 65 7.79 -8.09 6.49
N PRO A 66 8.10 -6.84 6.13
CA PRO A 66 7.88 -6.34 4.77
C PRO A 66 8.79 -6.99 3.74
N SER A 67 9.90 -7.63 4.15
CA SER A 67 10.81 -8.30 3.22
C SER A 67 10.12 -9.45 2.47
N GLN A 68 9.22 -10.19 3.14
CA GLN A 68 8.46 -11.27 2.52
C GLN A 68 7.52 -10.76 1.41
N MET A 69 6.89 -9.60 1.62
CA MET A 69 6.07 -8.97 0.58
C MET A 69 6.92 -8.50 -0.62
N VAL A 70 8.13 -7.99 -0.37
CA VAL A 70 9.06 -7.61 -1.44
C VAL A 70 9.53 -8.83 -2.22
N GLU A 71 9.87 -9.93 -1.54
CA GLU A 71 10.28 -11.17 -2.19
C GLU A 71 9.18 -11.74 -3.10
N GLU A 72 7.93 -11.72 -2.63
CA GLU A 72 6.77 -12.15 -3.42
C GLU A 72 6.50 -11.20 -4.59
N HIS A 73 6.64 -9.88 -4.38
CA HIS A 73 6.56 -8.90 -5.46
C HIS A 73 7.57 -9.18 -6.57
N ILE A 74 8.83 -9.44 -6.21
CA ILE A 74 9.87 -9.81 -7.16
C ILE A 74 9.50 -11.09 -7.91
N ALA A 75 9.01 -12.11 -7.20
CA ALA A 75 8.62 -13.39 -7.79
C ALA A 75 7.42 -13.25 -8.74
N SER A 76 6.47 -12.37 -8.46
CA SER A 76 5.31 -12.10 -9.33
C SER A 76 5.68 -11.46 -10.66
N GLY A 77 6.80 -10.73 -10.71
CA GLY A 77 7.24 -9.98 -11.88
C GLY A 77 6.31 -8.81 -12.27
N LYS A 78 5.39 -8.40 -11.39
CA LYS A 78 4.44 -7.31 -11.62
C LYS A 78 5.01 -5.95 -11.23
N GLY A 79 4.41 -4.88 -11.74
CA GLY A 79 4.78 -3.52 -11.39
C GLY A 79 4.26 -3.07 -10.03
N CYS A 80 3.19 -3.70 -9.52
CA CYS A 80 2.56 -3.39 -8.24
C CYS A 80 2.17 -4.65 -7.48
N SER A 81 2.37 -4.65 -6.16
CA SER A 81 1.75 -5.62 -5.24
C SER A 81 0.99 -4.90 -4.14
N VAL A 82 -0.20 -5.39 -3.81
CA VAL A 82 -1.09 -4.85 -2.78
C VAL A 82 -1.23 -5.88 -1.66
N ALA A 83 -0.94 -5.50 -0.42
CA ALA A 83 -1.22 -6.38 0.71
C ALA A 83 -2.72 -6.45 0.96
N GLY A 84 -3.25 -7.67 0.94
CA GLY A 84 -4.63 -7.98 1.25
C GLY A 84 -4.75 -8.80 2.53
N ILE A 85 -5.64 -8.39 3.42
CA ILE A 85 -6.04 -9.20 4.56
C ILE A 85 -7.36 -9.89 4.27
N ARG A 86 -7.47 -11.16 4.62
CA ARG A 86 -8.70 -11.93 4.50
C ARG A 86 -9.69 -11.56 5.59
N VAL A 87 -10.85 -11.06 5.20
CA VAL A 87 -11.93 -10.69 6.13
C VAL A 87 -13.28 -11.22 5.60
N PRO A 88 -14.27 -11.43 6.49
CA PRO A 88 -15.63 -11.77 6.05
C PRO A 88 -16.17 -10.68 5.10
N ARG A 89 -16.76 -11.09 3.97
CA ARG A 89 -17.27 -10.15 2.94
C ARG A 89 -18.20 -9.07 3.51
N MET A 90 -19.07 -9.45 4.45
CA MET A 90 -20.02 -8.53 5.07
C MET A 90 -19.37 -7.41 5.89
N GLU A 91 -18.11 -7.61 6.33
CA GLU A 91 -17.36 -6.62 7.11
C GLU A 91 -16.48 -5.71 6.23
N ALA A 92 -16.30 -6.09 4.97
CA ALA A 92 -15.37 -5.42 4.06
C ALA A 92 -15.91 -4.17 3.36
N THR A 93 -17.20 -3.85 3.53
CA THR A 93 -17.86 -2.73 2.85
C THR A 93 -17.28 -1.34 3.17
N ALA A 94 -16.42 -1.25 4.21
CA ALA A 94 -15.74 -0.01 4.59
C ALA A 94 -14.35 0.13 3.97
N PHE A 95 -13.84 -0.90 3.29
CA PHE A 95 -12.47 -0.98 2.78
C PHE A 95 -12.42 -1.07 1.25
N GLY A 96 -11.27 -0.77 0.67
CA GLY A 96 -10.95 -1.19 -0.69
C GLY A 96 -10.88 -2.71 -0.75
N CYS A 97 -11.59 -3.32 -1.70
CA CYS A 97 -11.66 -4.77 -1.87
C CYS A 97 -10.94 -5.20 -3.13
N ILE A 98 -10.22 -6.32 -3.04
CA ILE A 98 -9.40 -6.86 -4.11
C ILE A 98 -10.06 -8.13 -4.64
N GLN A 99 -10.32 -8.17 -5.94
CA GLN A 99 -10.62 -9.40 -6.66
C GLN A 99 -9.36 -9.89 -7.35
N SER A 100 -9.04 -11.17 -7.17
CA SER A 100 -7.87 -11.80 -7.81
C SER A 100 -8.26 -13.10 -8.48
N ASP A 101 -7.42 -13.56 -9.42
CA ASP A 101 -7.45 -14.92 -9.95
C ASP A 101 -6.69 -15.90 -9.02
N ASP A 102 -6.64 -17.19 -9.44
CA ASP A 102 -5.97 -18.26 -8.67
C ASP A 102 -4.44 -18.08 -8.60
N GLU A 103 -3.85 -17.32 -9.51
CA GLU A 103 -2.43 -16.99 -9.53
C GLU A 103 -2.10 -15.71 -8.74
N GLY A 104 -3.11 -15.07 -8.11
CA GLY A 104 -2.94 -13.85 -7.33
C GLY A 104 -2.86 -12.57 -8.16
N ASN A 105 -3.11 -12.62 -9.49
CA ASN A 105 -3.21 -11.39 -10.26
C ASN A 105 -4.49 -10.64 -9.89
N ILE A 106 -4.37 -9.35 -9.59
CA ILE A 106 -5.54 -8.53 -9.29
C ILE A 106 -6.29 -8.25 -10.58
N THR A 107 -7.55 -8.65 -10.61
CA THR A 107 -8.46 -8.46 -11.75
C THR A 107 -9.36 -7.24 -11.58
N GLU A 108 -9.65 -6.86 -10.33
CA GLU A 108 -10.45 -5.69 -10.01
C GLU A 108 -10.08 -5.13 -8.63
N PHE A 109 -10.12 -3.81 -8.49
CA PHE A 109 -9.98 -3.11 -7.21
C PHE A 109 -11.19 -2.22 -7.01
N LEU A 110 -11.95 -2.47 -5.95
CA LEU A 110 -13.24 -1.82 -5.69
C LEU A 110 -13.17 -1.03 -4.39
N GLU A 111 -13.35 0.27 -4.46
CA GLU A 111 -13.40 1.11 -3.26
C GLU A 111 -14.78 1.02 -2.60
N LYS A 112 -14.80 0.50 -1.38
CA LYS A 112 -16.00 0.38 -0.51
C LYS A 112 -17.24 -0.18 -1.22
N PRO A 113 -17.14 -1.35 -1.86
CA PRO A 113 -18.25 -1.90 -2.62
C PRO A 113 -19.38 -2.33 -1.69
N ALA A 114 -20.63 -2.17 -2.13
CA ALA A 114 -21.79 -2.66 -1.40
C ALA A 114 -21.87 -4.20 -1.36
N ASP A 115 -21.30 -4.87 -2.37
CA ASP A 115 -21.15 -6.30 -2.46
C ASP A 115 -19.68 -6.65 -2.75
N PRO A 116 -18.84 -6.86 -1.73
CA PRO A 116 -17.43 -7.18 -1.90
C PRO A 116 -17.23 -8.49 -2.68
N PRO A 117 -16.22 -8.59 -3.56
CA PRO A 117 -15.90 -9.82 -4.27
C PRO A 117 -15.44 -10.91 -3.30
N SER A 118 -15.50 -12.17 -3.71
CA SER A 118 -14.92 -13.28 -2.94
C SER A 118 -13.48 -13.53 -3.34
N THR A 119 -12.71 -14.18 -2.43
CA THR A 119 -11.44 -14.80 -2.81
C THR A 119 -11.70 -16.02 -3.71
N PRO A 120 -10.72 -16.44 -4.54
CA PRO A 120 -10.91 -17.60 -5.42
C PRO A 120 -11.21 -18.91 -4.67
N ASP A 121 -10.66 -19.07 -3.47
CA ASP A 121 -10.74 -20.28 -2.66
C ASP A 121 -11.87 -20.28 -1.61
N ASP A 122 -12.47 -19.12 -1.28
CA ASP A 122 -13.52 -19.01 -0.26
C ASP A 122 -14.58 -17.97 -0.64
N PRO A 123 -15.86 -18.38 -0.88
CA PRO A 123 -16.93 -17.48 -1.29
C PRO A 123 -17.41 -16.51 -0.20
N ASP A 124 -17.11 -16.79 1.07
CA ASP A 124 -17.55 -15.98 2.21
C ASP A 124 -16.50 -14.95 2.65
N VAL A 125 -15.29 -14.99 2.05
CA VAL A 125 -14.14 -14.17 2.38
C VAL A 125 -13.77 -13.25 1.21
N THR A 126 -13.25 -12.07 1.52
CA THR A 126 -12.67 -11.14 0.55
C THR A 126 -11.27 -10.70 1.01
N TYR A 127 -10.48 -10.20 0.08
CA TYR A 127 -9.28 -9.45 0.42
C TYR A 127 -9.64 -7.97 0.62
N ALA A 128 -9.50 -7.48 1.85
CA ALA A 128 -9.49 -6.04 2.13
C ALA A 128 -8.07 -5.50 1.94
N SER A 129 -7.94 -4.41 1.21
CA SER A 129 -6.66 -3.72 1.04
C SER A 129 -6.18 -3.16 2.38
N MET A 130 -4.94 -3.48 2.73
CA MET A 130 -4.32 -2.96 3.95
C MET A 130 -3.72 -1.55 3.76
N GLY A 131 -3.78 -0.97 2.56
CA GLY A 131 -3.10 0.29 2.26
C GLY A 131 -1.57 0.17 2.23
N ASN A 132 -1.07 -1.05 2.08
CA ASN A 132 0.35 -1.37 2.00
C ASN A 132 0.68 -1.86 0.59
N TYR A 133 1.64 -1.21 -0.04
CA TYR A 133 1.97 -1.44 -1.45
C TYR A 133 3.46 -1.62 -1.64
N VAL A 134 3.84 -2.47 -2.60
CA VAL A 134 5.20 -2.57 -3.13
C VAL A 134 5.16 -2.31 -4.63
N PHE A 135 6.07 -1.50 -5.10
CA PHE A 135 6.17 -1.14 -6.52
C PHE A 135 7.57 -1.37 -7.05
N THR A 136 7.67 -1.80 -8.29
CA THR A 136 8.87 -1.60 -9.09
C THR A 136 9.02 -0.10 -9.35
N THR A 137 10.17 0.48 -9.05
CA THR A 137 10.37 1.95 -9.02
C THR A 137 10.01 2.64 -10.33
N ASP A 138 10.48 2.12 -11.46
CA ASP A 138 10.20 2.74 -12.77
C ASP A 138 8.69 2.69 -13.11
N ALA A 139 8.02 1.61 -12.72
CA ALA A 139 6.57 1.47 -12.93
C ALA A 139 5.79 2.48 -12.08
N LEU A 140 6.16 2.65 -10.79
CA LEU A 140 5.56 3.65 -9.91
C LEU A 140 5.76 5.07 -10.46
N ILE A 141 6.99 5.43 -10.81
CA ILE A 141 7.30 6.77 -11.35
C ILE A 141 6.44 7.06 -12.56
N LYS A 142 6.32 6.10 -13.49
CA LYS A 142 5.50 6.25 -14.68
C LYS A 142 4.02 6.46 -14.33
N ALA A 143 3.46 5.63 -13.44
CA ALA A 143 2.06 5.75 -13.02
C ALA A 143 1.79 7.13 -12.38
N LEU A 144 2.66 7.56 -11.46
CA LEU A 144 2.54 8.86 -10.79
C LEU A 144 2.61 10.04 -11.75
N LEU A 145 3.51 10.01 -12.74
CA LEU A 145 3.66 11.09 -13.73
C LEU A 145 2.52 11.11 -14.75
N ASP A 146 1.90 9.98 -15.02
CA ASP A 146 0.72 9.90 -15.86
C ASP A 146 -0.52 10.40 -15.11
N ASP A 147 -0.67 10.01 -13.85
CA ASP A 147 -1.73 10.48 -12.95
C ASP A 147 -1.66 12.01 -12.72
N GLU A 148 -0.46 12.57 -12.55
CA GLU A 148 -0.26 14.01 -12.34
C GLU A 148 -0.86 14.87 -13.46
N LYS A 149 -1.00 14.33 -14.68
CA LYS A 149 -1.56 15.01 -15.85
C LYS A 149 -3.08 14.86 -15.96
N ASN A 150 -3.66 13.98 -15.16
CA ASN A 150 -5.09 13.72 -15.17
C ASN A 150 -5.82 14.72 -14.27
N GLU A 151 -6.54 15.66 -14.86
CA GLU A 151 -7.29 16.70 -14.13
C GLU A 151 -8.52 16.15 -13.39
N ASP A 152 -8.98 14.94 -13.75
CA ASP A 152 -10.13 14.28 -13.14
C ASP A 152 -9.70 13.32 -11.98
N SER A 153 -8.40 13.20 -11.72
CA SER A 153 -7.86 12.35 -10.64
C SER A 153 -7.92 13.06 -9.28
N ASP A 154 -8.23 12.30 -8.24
CA ASP A 154 -8.07 12.73 -6.85
C ASP A 154 -6.62 12.59 -6.37
N HIS A 155 -5.74 12.04 -7.19
CA HIS A 155 -4.33 11.75 -6.91
C HIS A 155 -4.16 10.86 -5.67
N ASP A 156 -5.01 9.86 -5.54
CA ASP A 156 -5.00 8.89 -4.44
C ASP A 156 -4.35 7.57 -4.86
N MET A 157 -3.63 6.94 -3.90
CA MET A 157 -2.96 5.66 -4.18
C MET A 157 -3.98 4.55 -4.46
N GLY A 158 -5.02 4.43 -3.62
CA GLY A 158 -6.05 3.40 -3.76
C GLY A 158 -7.03 3.67 -4.88
N GLY A 159 -7.45 4.95 -5.03
CA GLY A 159 -8.46 5.36 -6.01
C GLY A 159 -7.95 5.49 -7.45
N ASP A 160 -6.69 5.87 -7.62
CA ASP A 160 -6.15 6.20 -8.94
C ASP A 160 -4.95 5.34 -9.35
N ILE A 161 -3.95 5.19 -8.45
CA ILE A 161 -2.70 4.51 -8.80
C ILE A 161 -2.88 2.99 -8.86
N ILE A 162 -3.56 2.37 -7.90
CA ILE A 162 -3.78 0.91 -7.95
C ILE A 162 -4.63 0.52 -9.15
N PRO A 163 -5.77 1.18 -9.46
CA PRO A 163 -6.52 0.93 -10.68
C PRO A 163 -5.68 1.05 -11.97
N TYR A 164 -4.76 2.01 -12.04
CA TYR A 164 -3.84 2.14 -13.18
C TYR A 164 -3.06 0.84 -13.46
N PHE A 165 -2.58 0.14 -12.43
CA PHE A 165 -1.87 -1.14 -12.57
C PHE A 165 -2.83 -2.29 -12.86
N VAL A 166 -4.00 -2.32 -12.19
CA VAL A 166 -5.02 -3.36 -12.39
C VAL A 166 -5.51 -3.39 -13.84
N GLU A 167 -5.85 -2.25 -14.41
CA GLU A 167 -6.28 -2.13 -15.81
C GLU A 167 -5.26 -2.66 -16.82
N ARG A 168 -3.98 -2.67 -16.46
CA ARG A 168 -2.88 -3.17 -17.29
C ARG A 168 -2.51 -4.62 -17.01
N GLY A 169 -3.19 -5.28 -16.08
CA GLY A 169 -2.86 -6.63 -15.64
C GLY A 169 -1.49 -6.71 -14.94
N ASP A 170 -1.04 -5.60 -14.35
CA ASP A 170 0.30 -5.44 -13.76
C ASP A 170 0.25 -5.27 -12.24
N ALA A 171 -0.78 -5.86 -11.61
CA ALA A 171 -0.98 -5.85 -10.16
C ALA A 171 -1.11 -7.27 -9.60
N HIS A 172 -0.55 -7.51 -8.40
CA HIS A 172 -0.58 -8.77 -7.67
C HIS A 172 -1.06 -8.55 -6.23
N VAL A 173 -1.82 -9.50 -5.66
CA VAL A 173 -2.20 -9.48 -4.25
C VAL A 173 -1.20 -10.27 -3.42
N TYR A 174 -0.69 -9.67 -2.36
CA TYR A 174 0.08 -10.33 -1.31
C TYR A 174 -0.88 -10.74 -0.18
N ASP A 175 -1.01 -12.04 0.08
CA ASP A 175 -1.85 -12.53 1.19
C ASP A 175 -1.12 -12.34 2.53
N PHE A 176 -1.56 -11.35 3.30
CA PHE A 176 -0.97 -11.04 4.61
C PHE A 176 -1.05 -12.20 5.61
N MET A 177 -2.00 -13.13 5.43
CA MET A 177 -2.11 -14.31 6.32
C MET A 177 -0.89 -15.23 6.24
N GLY A 178 -0.11 -15.16 5.16
CA GLY A 178 1.15 -15.89 4.97
C GLY A 178 2.36 -15.22 5.61
N ASN A 179 2.24 -13.98 6.12
CA ASN A 179 3.39 -13.25 6.68
C ASN A 179 3.79 -13.81 8.06
N GLU A 180 5.07 -14.13 8.21
CA GLU A 180 5.64 -14.67 9.44
C GLU A 180 6.61 -13.68 10.06
N VAL A 181 6.36 -13.33 11.33
CA VAL A 181 7.23 -12.43 12.10
C VAL A 181 7.86 -13.19 13.26
N PRO A 182 9.20 -13.18 13.42
CA PRO A 182 9.86 -13.84 14.54
C PRO A 182 9.29 -13.41 15.89
N GLY A 183 8.94 -14.38 16.73
CA GLY A 183 8.33 -14.14 18.04
C GLY A 183 6.86 -13.74 18.00
N ALA A 184 6.20 -13.79 16.85
CA ALA A 184 4.75 -13.68 16.76
C ALA A 184 4.07 -14.91 17.38
N THR A 185 2.86 -14.70 17.91
CA THR A 185 2.00 -15.73 18.45
C THR A 185 0.77 -15.90 17.58
N GLU A 186 -0.06 -16.93 17.81
CA GLU A 186 -1.33 -17.11 17.12
C GLU A 186 -2.28 -15.88 17.23
N ARG A 187 -2.09 -15.05 18.27
CA ARG A 187 -2.86 -13.81 18.44
C ARG A 187 -2.42 -12.70 17.49
N ASP A 188 -1.18 -12.75 17.03
CA ASP A 188 -0.62 -11.75 16.12
C ASP A 188 -0.93 -12.11 14.65
N LYS A 189 -1.22 -13.38 14.37
CA LYS A 189 -1.46 -13.86 13.01
C LYS A 189 -2.73 -13.25 12.44
N GLY A 190 -2.59 -12.55 11.30
CA GLY A 190 -3.71 -11.87 10.66
C GLY A 190 -4.29 -10.70 11.46
N TYR A 191 -3.60 -10.25 12.52
CA TYR A 191 -4.05 -9.06 13.24
C TYR A 191 -3.68 -7.81 12.44
N TRP A 192 -4.71 -7.11 12.00
CA TRP A 192 -4.62 -5.81 11.37
C TRP A 192 -5.80 -4.95 11.82
N ARG A 193 -5.55 -3.69 12.09
CA ARG A 193 -6.59 -2.75 12.51
C ARG A 193 -6.33 -1.38 11.95
N ASP A 194 -7.29 -0.88 11.21
CA ASP A 194 -7.39 0.53 10.86
C ASP A 194 -7.84 1.31 12.10
N VAL A 195 -7.10 2.36 12.46
CA VAL A 195 -7.41 3.27 13.58
C VAL A 195 -7.86 4.65 13.09
N GLY A 196 -8.54 4.68 11.97
CA GLY A 196 -9.10 5.90 11.36
C GLY A 196 -10.20 6.60 12.17
N THR A 197 -10.68 6.00 13.27
CA THR A 197 -11.67 6.59 14.17
C THR A 197 -11.20 6.57 15.62
N ILE A 198 -11.74 7.48 16.45
CA ILE A 198 -11.44 7.53 17.89
C ILE A 198 -11.85 6.21 18.57
N ASP A 199 -12.98 5.63 18.18
CA ASP A 199 -13.47 4.36 18.73
C ASP A 199 -12.57 3.17 18.35
N ALA A 200 -11.93 3.20 17.19
CA ALA A 200 -10.97 2.18 16.77
C ALA A 200 -9.62 2.32 17.49
N PHE A 201 -9.30 3.51 18.00
CA PHE A 201 -8.08 3.79 18.76
C PHE A 201 -8.13 3.28 20.21
N TYR A 202 -9.31 3.24 20.83
CA TYR A 202 -9.55 2.74 22.20
C TYR A 202 -10.02 1.28 22.20
#